data_c6311d0534acdb608359f43bf5c32e2d
#
_entry.id   c6311d0534acdb608359f43bf5c32e2d
#
_cell.length_a   1.000
_cell.length_b   1.000
_cell.length_c   1.000
_cell.angle_alpha   90.00
_cell.angle_beta   90.00
_cell.angle_gamma   90.00
#
_symmetry.space_group_name_H-M   'P 1'
#
loop_
_entity.id
_entity.type
_entity.pdbx_description
1 polymer ?
#
loop_
_entity_poly.entity_id
_entity_poly.type
_entity_poly.pdbx_seq_one_letter_code
_entity_poly.pdbx_strand_id
1 'polypeptide(L)'
;VVAITAPGSPPAGTVAIISGSIDRVERWVENADPRVAVIDLKTGRSEARVSDDKVATDAQLAAYQLAVGAGAVPGAEQGQLVGARLLVLSKTLKGTDYRMAQQMPLDADTRSALLERIVADAEAMAAHSFTAYPDVHCNDDHFAVCRLHTVKPVSAP
;
A
#
# COMPACT_ATOMS: atom_id res chain seq x y z
N VAL A 1 -1.47 0.58 -14.72
CA VAL A 1 -0.01 0.38 -14.72
C VAL A 1 0.66 1.72 -14.51
N VAL A 2 1.55 1.83 -13.56
CA VAL A 2 2.31 3.04 -13.26
C VAL A 2 3.80 2.72 -13.34
N ALA A 3 4.53 3.48 -14.16
CA ALA A 3 5.99 3.41 -14.20
C ALA A 3 6.57 4.33 -13.13
N ILE A 4 7.49 3.82 -12.33
CA ILE A 4 8.19 4.53 -11.27
C ILE A 4 9.61 4.82 -11.73
N THR A 5 10.00 6.08 -11.64
CA THR A 5 11.38 6.54 -11.87
C THR A 5 12.00 6.96 -10.55
N ALA A 6 13.30 6.75 -10.39
CA ALA A 6 14.00 7.22 -9.19
C ALA A 6 13.97 8.77 -9.15
N PRO A 7 13.76 9.38 -7.96
CA PRO A 7 13.84 10.82 -7.80
C PRO A 7 15.18 11.36 -8.32
N GLY A 8 15.15 12.37 -9.18
CA GLY A 8 16.36 12.97 -9.76
C GLY A 8 17.00 12.21 -10.94
N SER A 9 16.45 11.08 -11.36
CA SER A 9 16.92 10.35 -12.54
C SER A 9 16.38 10.94 -13.84
N PRO A 10 17.12 10.83 -14.96
CA PRO A 10 16.59 11.25 -16.26
C PRO A 10 15.36 10.41 -16.65
N PRO A 11 14.44 10.94 -17.48
CA PRO A 11 13.16 10.31 -17.82
C PRO A 11 13.23 8.89 -18.39
N ALA A 12 14.40 8.46 -18.84
CA ALA A 12 14.63 7.13 -19.41
C ALA A 12 14.90 6.01 -18.39
N GLY A 13 14.97 6.32 -17.09
CA GLY A 13 15.34 5.36 -16.06
C GLY A 13 14.13 4.82 -15.30
N THR A 14 13.22 4.09 -15.95
CA THR A 14 12.18 3.35 -15.23
C THR A 14 12.84 2.25 -14.40
N VAL A 15 12.69 2.32 -13.06
CA VAL A 15 13.27 1.35 -12.13
C VAL A 15 12.23 0.31 -11.73
N ALA A 16 10.96 0.70 -11.63
CA ALA A 16 9.90 -0.21 -11.23
C ALA A 16 8.61 0.05 -12.02
N ILE A 17 7.81 -1.00 -12.17
CA ILE A 17 6.45 -0.92 -12.71
C ILE A 17 5.50 -1.48 -11.68
N ILE A 18 4.55 -0.65 -11.24
CA ILE A 18 3.44 -1.09 -10.39
C ILE A 18 2.24 -1.37 -11.29
N SER A 19 1.68 -2.57 -11.16
CA SER A 19 0.45 -2.95 -11.84
C SER A 19 -0.51 -3.60 -10.86
N GLY A 20 -1.80 -3.41 -11.08
CA GLY A 20 -2.83 -3.97 -10.21
C GLY A 20 -4.21 -3.49 -10.60
N SER A 21 -5.19 -3.87 -9.79
CA SER A 21 -6.58 -3.46 -9.91
C SER A 21 -7.00 -2.71 -8.66
N ILE A 22 -7.77 -1.66 -8.84
CA ILE A 22 -8.45 -0.95 -7.76
C ILE A 22 -9.86 -1.53 -7.69
N ASP A 23 -10.29 -1.98 -6.52
CA ASP A 23 -11.59 -2.62 -6.36
C ASP A 23 -12.75 -1.64 -6.63
N ARG A 24 -12.59 -0.39 -6.16
CA ARG A 24 -13.64 0.61 -6.30
C ARG A 24 -13.07 2.03 -6.33
N VAL A 25 -13.65 2.86 -7.18
CA VAL A 25 -13.40 4.32 -7.22
C VAL A 25 -14.74 5.02 -6.96
N GLU A 26 -14.81 5.82 -5.92
CA GLU A 26 -15.96 6.66 -5.60
C GLU A 26 -15.72 8.10 -6.05
N ARG A 27 -16.76 8.69 -6.64
CA ARG A 27 -16.77 10.08 -7.08
C ARG A 27 -18.02 10.75 -6.59
N TRP A 28 -17.89 11.96 -6.06
CA TRP A 28 -19.02 12.77 -5.63
C TRP A 28 -18.66 14.25 -5.78
N VAL A 29 -19.66 15.11 -5.58
CA VAL A 29 -19.47 16.55 -5.51
C VAL A 29 -19.72 16.99 -4.07
N GLU A 30 -18.80 17.73 -3.51
CA GLU A 30 -18.89 18.30 -2.17
C GLU A 30 -18.63 19.82 -2.26
N ASN A 31 -19.60 20.64 -1.86
CA ASN A 31 -19.50 22.11 -1.94
C ASN A 31 -19.13 22.62 -3.35
N ALA A 32 -19.69 22.02 -4.40
CA ALA A 32 -19.39 22.26 -5.81
C ALA A 32 -18.01 21.75 -6.30
N ASP A 33 -17.18 21.17 -5.44
CA ASP A 33 -15.90 20.59 -5.81
C ASP A 33 -16.04 19.08 -6.08
N PRO A 34 -15.49 18.57 -7.18
CA PRO A 34 -15.42 17.13 -7.42
C PRO A 34 -14.44 16.47 -6.44
N ARG A 35 -14.85 15.33 -5.89
CA ARG A 35 -14.08 14.52 -4.95
C ARG A 35 -13.95 13.10 -5.45
N VAL A 36 -12.80 12.49 -5.17
CA VAL A 36 -12.50 11.11 -5.51
C VAL A 36 -11.91 10.39 -4.31
N ALA A 37 -12.36 9.17 -4.04
CA ALA A 37 -11.70 8.24 -3.13
C ALA A 37 -11.47 6.91 -3.83
N VAL A 38 -10.35 6.28 -3.55
CA VAL A 38 -10.08 4.89 -3.96
C VAL A 38 -10.33 3.97 -2.78
N ILE A 39 -10.94 2.80 -3.03
CA ILE A 39 -11.40 1.92 -1.96
C ILE A 39 -10.89 0.50 -2.23
N ASP A 40 -10.32 -0.08 -1.21
CA ASP A 40 -9.96 -1.50 -1.14
C ASP A 40 -11.01 -2.24 -0.31
N LEU A 41 -11.56 -3.33 -0.85
CA LEU A 41 -12.60 -4.13 -0.22
C LEU A 41 -12.01 -5.34 0.49
N LYS A 42 -12.27 -5.49 1.78
CA LYS A 42 -11.83 -6.63 2.57
C LYS A 42 -13.01 -7.45 3.09
N THR A 43 -12.97 -8.74 2.82
CA THR A 43 -13.94 -9.71 3.31
C THR A 43 -13.34 -10.69 4.32
N GLY A 44 -12.04 -10.56 4.61
CA GLY A 44 -11.31 -11.41 5.55
C GLY A 44 -11.66 -11.16 7.01
N ARG A 45 -11.67 -12.21 7.83
CA ARG A 45 -11.99 -12.10 9.27
C ARG A 45 -10.94 -11.35 10.10
N SER A 46 -9.69 -11.34 9.66
CA SER A 46 -8.57 -10.68 10.34
C SER A 46 -8.63 -9.16 10.28
N GLU A 47 -9.33 -8.60 9.30
CA GLU A 47 -9.41 -7.16 9.05
C GLU A 47 -10.33 -6.40 10.05
N ALA A 48 -10.97 -7.11 10.98
CA ALA A 48 -11.95 -6.54 11.91
C ALA A 48 -11.40 -5.50 12.90
N ARG A 49 -10.08 -5.34 13.00
CA ARG A 49 -9.41 -4.41 13.91
C ARG A 49 -8.66 -3.27 13.21
N VAL A 50 -8.97 -3.00 11.96
CA VAL A 50 -8.33 -1.92 11.21
C VAL A 50 -8.84 -0.57 11.72
N SER A 51 -7.92 0.37 11.94
CA SER A 51 -8.16 1.76 12.32
C SER A 51 -7.39 2.70 11.39
N ASP A 52 -7.73 3.98 11.38
CA ASP A 52 -7.07 4.99 10.54
C ASP A 52 -5.56 5.01 10.79
N ASP A 53 -5.11 4.92 12.04
CA ASP A 53 -3.68 4.87 12.38
C ASP A 53 -2.95 3.69 11.73
N LYS A 54 -3.62 2.54 11.60
CA LYS A 54 -3.02 1.35 10.98
C LYS A 54 -2.96 1.44 9.47
N VAL A 55 -3.93 2.10 8.85
CA VAL A 55 -3.94 2.28 7.40
C VAL A 55 -3.15 3.51 6.96
N ALA A 56 -2.74 4.38 7.87
CA ALA A 56 -1.94 5.56 7.55
C ALA A 56 -0.67 5.23 6.74
N THR A 57 -0.06 4.07 7.01
CA THR A 57 1.15 3.59 6.33
C THR A 57 0.90 2.39 5.42
N ASP A 58 -0.36 2.09 5.09
CA ASP A 58 -0.70 0.96 4.23
C ASP A 58 -0.17 1.16 2.81
N ALA A 59 0.70 0.25 2.37
CA ALA A 59 1.38 0.36 1.09
C ALA A 59 0.44 0.14 -0.10
N GLN A 60 -0.60 -0.69 0.03
CA GLN A 60 -1.58 -0.93 -1.04
C GLN A 60 -2.42 0.32 -1.28
N LEU A 61 -2.94 0.94 -0.22
CA LEU A 61 -3.70 2.18 -0.31
C LEU A 61 -2.84 3.32 -0.88
N ALA A 62 -1.58 3.40 -0.45
CA ALA A 62 -0.64 4.38 -0.97
C ALA A 62 -0.34 4.18 -2.46
N ALA A 63 -0.19 2.93 -2.92
CA ALA A 63 -0.01 2.60 -4.33
C ALA A 63 -1.23 3.00 -5.18
N TYR A 64 -2.45 2.85 -4.66
CA TYR A 64 -3.66 3.34 -5.32
C TYR A 64 -3.67 4.86 -5.48
N GLN A 65 -3.23 5.59 -4.46
CA GLN A 65 -3.09 7.04 -4.54
C GLN A 65 -2.03 7.46 -5.56
N LEU A 66 -0.90 6.74 -5.64
CA LEU A 66 0.09 6.97 -6.70
C LEU A 66 -0.49 6.74 -8.10
N ALA A 67 -1.35 5.73 -8.27
CA ALA A 67 -2.00 5.46 -9.55
C ALA A 67 -2.93 6.60 -9.99
N VAL A 68 -3.66 7.20 -9.06
CA VAL A 68 -4.46 8.40 -9.33
C VAL A 68 -3.55 9.56 -9.72
N GLY A 69 -2.52 9.82 -8.95
CA GLY A 69 -1.57 10.91 -9.19
C GLY A 69 -0.80 10.78 -10.51
N ALA A 70 -0.63 9.57 -11.02
CA ALA A 70 -0.03 9.28 -12.32
C ALA A 70 -1.04 9.30 -13.48
N GLY A 71 -2.31 9.65 -13.25
CA GLY A 71 -3.36 9.65 -14.27
C GLY A 71 -3.76 8.25 -14.77
N ALA A 72 -3.40 7.20 -14.04
CA ALA A 72 -3.69 5.82 -14.45
C ALA A 72 -5.13 5.38 -14.13
N VAL A 73 -5.89 6.22 -13.43
CA VAL A 73 -7.29 5.96 -13.05
C VAL A 73 -8.20 6.90 -13.82
N PRO A 74 -8.94 6.42 -14.84
CA PRO A 74 -9.79 7.27 -15.68
C PRO A 74 -10.81 8.05 -14.86
N GLY A 75 -10.91 9.36 -15.11
CA GLY A 75 -11.83 10.26 -14.45
C GLY A 75 -11.56 10.48 -12.96
N ALA A 76 -10.34 10.24 -12.51
CA ALA A 76 -9.86 10.57 -11.18
C ALA A 76 -8.60 11.43 -11.31
N GLU A 77 -8.63 12.63 -10.75
CA GLU A 77 -7.52 13.56 -10.76
C GLU A 77 -6.94 13.72 -9.35
N GLN A 78 -5.63 13.91 -9.27
CA GLN A 78 -4.95 14.04 -7.98
C GLN A 78 -5.51 15.16 -7.11
N GLY A 79 -5.86 16.31 -7.71
CA GLY A 79 -6.43 17.44 -6.98
C GLY A 79 -7.82 17.20 -6.38
N GLN A 80 -8.50 16.13 -6.81
CA GLN A 80 -9.81 15.71 -6.32
C GLN A 80 -9.71 14.61 -5.27
N LEU A 81 -8.54 13.98 -5.13
CA LEU A 81 -8.33 12.83 -4.27
C LEU A 81 -8.41 13.23 -2.80
N VAL A 82 -9.32 12.62 -2.06
CA VAL A 82 -9.49 12.82 -0.61
C VAL A 82 -8.84 11.69 0.21
N GLY A 83 -8.09 10.82 -0.45
CA GLY A 83 -7.37 9.71 0.16
C GLY A 83 -7.83 8.34 -0.33
N ALA A 84 -7.36 7.32 0.36
CA ALA A 84 -7.72 5.94 0.09
C ALA A 84 -8.41 5.33 1.32
N ARG A 85 -9.30 4.36 1.09
CA ARG A 85 -10.10 3.75 2.16
C ARG A 85 -10.00 2.24 2.12
N LEU A 86 -9.96 1.65 3.31
CA LEU A 86 -10.13 0.23 3.50
C LEU A 86 -11.56 -0.02 4.00
N LEU A 87 -12.38 -0.71 3.22
CA LEU A 87 -13.76 -1.04 3.55
C LEU A 87 -13.86 -2.52 3.90
N VAL A 88 -14.12 -2.81 5.18
CA VAL A 88 -14.21 -4.17 5.73
C VAL A 88 -15.67 -4.56 5.86
N LEU A 89 -16.06 -5.63 5.13
CA LEU A 89 -17.44 -6.12 5.05
C LEU A 89 -17.69 -7.38 5.89
N SER A 90 -16.65 -7.95 6.49
CA SER A 90 -16.73 -9.29 7.11
C SER A 90 -17.31 -9.31 8.52
N LYS A 91 -17.44 -8.17 9.19
CA LYS A 91 -18.01 -8.08 10.54
C LYS A 91 -18.80 -6.81 10.74
N THR A 92 -20.01 -7.00 11.20
CA THR A 92 -20.80 -5.96 11.83
C THR A 92 -20.19 -5.60 13.20
N LEU A 93 -19.90 -4.33 13.42
CA LEU A 93 -19.77 -3.77 14.75
C LEU A 93 -21.19 -3.46 15.26
N LYS A 94 -21.43 -3.50 16.58
CA LYS A 94 -22.73 -3.09 17.13
C LYS A 94 -23.16 -1.76 16.53
N GLY A 95 -24.19 -1.79 15.67
CA GLY A 95 -24.78 -0.62 15.04
C GLY A 95 -24.27 -0.23 13.64
N THR A 96 -23.33 -0.98 13.05
CA THR A 96 -22.87 -0.75 11.66
C THR A 96 -22.62 -2.07 10.96
N ASP A 97 -23.03 -2.12 9.69
CA ASP A 97 -22.88 -3.32 8.83
C ASP A 97 -21.50 -3.43 8.19
N TYR A 98 -20.66 -2.44 8.35
CA TYR A 98 -19.30 -2.37 7.80
C TYR A 98 -18.38 -1.54 8.68
N ARG A 99 -17.10 -1.67 8.44
CA ARG A 99 -16.07 -0.80 9.02
C ARG A 99 -15.25 -0.17 7.91
N MET A 100 -14.94 1.09 8.07
CA MET A 100 -14.12 1.83 7.13
C MET A 100 -12.97 2.50 7.88
N ALA A 101 -11.75 2.37 7.36
CA ALA A 101 -10.58 3.11 7.79
C ALA A 101 -10.03 3.92 6.61
N GLN A 102 -9.52 5.11 6.89
CA GLN A 102 -9.09 6.06 5.86
C GLN A 102 -7.61 6.39 6.01
N GLN A 103 -6.90 6.28 4.89
CA GLN A 103 -5.58 6.86 4.69
C GLN A 103 -5.78 8.23 4.04
N MET A 104 -5.20 9.27 4.64
CA MET A 104 -5.26 10.63 4.10
C MET A 104 -4.52 10.74 2.77
N PRO A 105 -4.78 11.79 1.96
CA PRO A 105 -3.99 12.06 0.77
C PRO A 105 -2.51 12.11 1.10
N LEU A 106 -1.69 11.45 0.26
CA LEU A 106 -0.24 11.52 0.40
C LEU A 106 0.23 12.95 0.16
N ASP A 107 0.88 13.54 1.15
CA ASP A 107 1.62 14.80 0.98
C ASP A 107 2.91 14.56 0.15
N ALA A 108 3.63 15.63 -0.14
CA ALA A 108 4.83 15.56 -0.98
C ALA A 108 5.93 14.71 -0.34
N ASP A 109 6.12 14.81 0.97
CA ASP A 109 7.18 14.11 1.70
C ASP A 109 6.88 12.61 1.80
N THR A 110 5.66 12.25 2.18
CA THR A 110 5.19 10.86 2.24
C THR A 110 5.24 10.20 0.86
N ARG A 111 4.86 10.95 -0.18
CA ARG A 111 4.94 10.46 -1.56
C ARG A 111 6.39 10.22 -1.98
N SER A 112 7.32 11.14 -1.67
CA SER A 112 8.74 10.98 -1.99
C SER A 112 9.33 9.76 -1.30
N ALA A 113 9.11 9.64 0.00
CA ALA A 113 9.57 8.49 0.79
C ALA A 113 9.02 7.16 0.27
N LEU A 114 7.75 7.12 -0.17
CA LEU A 114 7.16 5.94 -0.78
C LEU A 114 7.83 5.58 -2.11
N LEU A 115 8.09 6.57 -2.97
CA LEU A 115 8.76 6.34 -4.25
C LEU A 115 10.20 5.84 -4.05
N GLU A 116 10.95 6.42 -3.12
CA GLU A 116 12.29 5.98 -2.75
C GLU A 116 12.30 4.53 -2.26
N ARG A 117 11.34 4.19 -1.42
CA ARG A 117 11.17 2.81 -0.93
C ARG A 117 10.87 1.84 -2.07
N ILE A 118 9.96 2.18 -2.99
CA ILE A 118 9.62 1.33 -4.14
C ILE A 118 10.84 1.10 -5.02
N VAL A 119 11.65 2.15 -5.25
CA VAL A 119 12.89 2.04 -6.01
C VAL A 119 13.87 1.10 -5.32
N ALA A 120 14.11 1.29 -4.02
CA ALA A 120 15.01 0.45 -3.25
C ALA A 120 14.56 -1.02 -3.22
N ASP A 121 13.26 -1.27 -3.05
CA ASP A 121 12.69 -2.62 -3.07
C ASP A 121 12.85 -3.27 -4.46
N ALA A 122 12.63 -2.51 -5.55
CA ALA A 122 12.80 -3.00 -6.91
C ALA A 122 14.28 -3.32 -7.23
N GLU A 123 15.21 -2.49 -6.80
CA GLU A 123 16.65 -2.75 -6.93
C GLU A 123 17.08 -3.98 -6.14
N ALA A 124 16.59 -4.14 -4.92
CA ALA A 124 16.84 -5.31 -4.11
C ALA A 124 16.29 -6.59 -4.76
N MET A 125 15.10 -6.52 -5.37
CA MET A 125 14.50 -7.65 -6.10
C MET A 125 15.27 -8.00 -7.38
N ALA A 126 15.92 -7.03 -8.02
CA ALA A 126 16.74 -7.23 -9.22
C ALA A 126 18.18 -7.70 -8.89
N ALA A 127 18.58 -7.69 -7.64
CA ALA A 127 19.91 -8.09 -7.22
C ALA A 127 20.13 -9.61 -7.33
N HIS A 128 21.40 -10.01 -7.43
CA HIS A 128 21.78 -11.43 -7.52
C HIS A 128 21.67 -12.18 -6.17
N SER A 129 21.52 -11.47 -5.05
CA SER A 129 21.39 -12.05 -3.72
C SER A 129 20.23 -11.42 -2.97
N PHE A 130 19.44 -12.26 -2.29
CA PHE A 130 18.37 -11.82 -1.41
C PHE A 130 18.85 -11.90 0.04
N THR A 131 19.02 -10.76 0.67
CA THR A 131 19.39 -10.72 2.09
C THR A 131 18.12 -10.83 2.93
N ALA A 132 18.05 -11.88 3.76
CA ALA A 132 16.98 -12.00 4.75
C ALA A 132 17.31 -11.09 5.95
N TYR A 133 16.33 -10.30 6.38
CA TYR A 133 16.40 -9.48 7.59
C TYR A 133 15.42 -10.06 8.64
N PRO A 134 15.81 -11.14 9.32
CA PRO A 134 14.90 -11.86 10.22
C PRO A 134 14.48 -11.04 11.45
N ASP A 135 15.31 -10.06 11.86
CA ASP A 135 15.16 -9.41 13.16
C ASP A 135 14.01 -8.42 13.25
N VAL A 136 13.56 -7.85 12.11
CA VAL A 136 12.56 -6.77 12.09
C VAL A 136 11.13 -7.28 12.34
N HIS A 137 10.83 -8.52 11.93
CA HIS A 137 9.48 -9.08 11.99
C HIS A 137 9.35 -10.38 12.78
N CYS A 138 10.46 -11.02 13.15
CA CYS A 138 10.41 -12.31 13.86
C CYS A 138 9.94 -12.18 15.31
N ASN A 139 10.07 -11.01 15.93
CA ASN A 139 9.62 -10.77 17.30
C ASN A 139 8.11 -10.46 17.40
N ASP A 140 7.46 -10.12 16.29
CA ASP A 140 6.02 -9.83 16.24
C ASP A 140 5.17 -11.04 15.87
N ASP A 141 5.78 -12.19 15.66
CA ASP A 141 5.06 -13.40 15.30
C ASP A 141 4.41 -14.06 16.51
N HIS A 142 3.21 -13.60 16.84
CA HIS A 142 2.36 -14.20 17.86
C HIS A 142 1.99 -15.68 17.62
N PHE A 143 2.31 -16.21 16.45
CA PHE A 143 2.00 -17.59 16.04
C PHE A 143 3.21 -18.50 15.97
N ALA A 144 4.41 -18.03 16.32
CA ALA A 144 5.66 -18.78 16.29
C ALA A 144 5.93 -19.49 14.94
N VAL A 145 5.52 -18.91 13.82
CA VAL A 145 5.59 -19.51 12.48
C VAL A 145 6.83 -19.05 11.70
N CYS A 146 7.69 -18.23 12.28
CA CYS A 146 8.93 -17.83 11.63
C CYS A 146 9.86 -19.04 11.44
N ARG A 147 9.77 -19.66 10.27
CA ARG A 147 10.55 -20.85 9.92
C ARG A 147 12.03 -20.56 9.67
N LEU A 148 12.41 -19.31 9.47
CA LEU A 148 13.81 -18.93 9.23
C LEU A 148 14.73 -19.30 10.41
N HIS A 149 14.23 -19.26 11.64
CA HIS A 149 14.98 -19.65 12.83
C HIS A 149 14.87 -21.13 13.21
N THR A 150 14.04 -21.91 12.51
CA THR A 150 13.86 -23.35 12.78
C THR A 150 14.73 -24.23 11.89
N VAL A 151 15.39 -23.67 10.89
CA VAL A 151 16.35 -24.41 10.07
C VAL A 151 17.65 -24.56 10.87
N LYS A 152 17.92 -25.75 11.35
CA LYS A 152 19.22 -26.05 11.97
C LYS A 152 20.32 -25.80 10.93
N PRO A 153 21.41 -25.09 11.29
CA PRO A 153 22.53 -24.96 10.37
C PRO A 153 23.00 -26.37 9.98
N VAL A 154 23.15 -26.59 8.68
CA VAL A 154 23.74 -27.81 8.17
C VAL A 154 25.17 -27.80 8.70
N SER A 155 25.45 -28.67 9.63
CA SER A 155 26.83 -28.87 10.11
C SER A 155 27.68 -29.22 8.89
N ALA A 156 28.70 -28.43 8.61
CA ALA A 156 29.71 -28.81 7.63
C ALA A 156 30.33 -30.14 8.07
N PRO A 157 30.65 -31.06 7.12
CA PRO A 157 31.24 -32.33 7.40
C PRO A 157 32.60 -32.20 8.07
#